data_1382ff4512ce7ea257f2cd91b09c38f5
#
_entry.id   1382ff4512ce7ea257f2cd91b09c38f5
#
_cell.length_a   1.000
_cell.length_b   1.000
_cell.length_c   1.000
_cell.angle_alpha   90.00
_cell.angle_beta   90.00
_cell.angle_gamma   90.00
#
_symmetry.space_group_name_H-M   'P 1'
#
loop_
_entity.id
_entity.type
_entity.pdbx_description
1 polymer ?
#
loop_
_entity_poly.entity_id
_entity_poly.type
_entity_poly.pdbx_seq_one_letter_code
_entity_poly.pdbx_strand_id
1 'polypeptide(L)'
;GLVGSEMCIRDSSMEPGEEQPFSQYSIQVDAEGFRPFTVSGIELFSKQLSLQEVRMDEVDAPGNPVDTIVIPVNTLWGDFPPKIAESEIKPISETGEIVLSRVVVPEYVVVHDGPPNDTTARDYYVRYKDYIKNVASSEIYSTWPDATLRANILAIMSFTLNRVYTEWYRNKGYSFTITSSTAYDQKFTYGRNIFQSISDIVDEMFQNFLSRPNVSQPILTQYCDGERVTCSNWLSQWGSKYLGDQNYEAIEILRYYYGNNMYINTAEEVSGIPASWPRVDLTIGSTGEKVRQIQEELARISRSYPAIPTVTPDGIYGPATREAVEVFQRVFGLPVTGVIDYRTWYKISEIYVAVSRIAELV
;
A
#
# COMPACT_ATOMS: atom_id res chain seq x y z
N GLY A 1 8.83 21.58 -21.56
CA GLY A 1 8.48 20.56 -22.54
C GLY A 1 9.74 19.84 -22.99
N LEU A 2 9.81 18.54 -22.71
CA LEU A 2 10.87 17.68 -23.25
C LEU A 2 10.67 17.57 -24.76
N VAL A 3 11.63 18.09 -25.53
CA VAL A 3 11.71 17.86 -26.97
C VAL A 3 12.35 16.49 -27.16
N GLY A 4 11.53 15.50 -27.58
CA GLY A 4 11.99 14.13 -27.73
C GLY A 4 13.01 13.97 -28.85
N SER A 5 14.15 13.37 -28.55
CA SER A 5 14.87 12.57 -29.51
C SER A 5 14.05 11.28 -29.77
N GLU A 6 13.94 10.86 -31.03
CA GLU A 6 13.34 9.56 -31.37
C GLU A 6 14.06 8.47 -30.58
N MET A 7 13.38 7.90 -29.61
CA MET A 7 13.90 6.78 -28.84
C MET A 7 13.60 5.49 -29.60
N CYS A 8 14.63 4.79 -30.03
CA CYS A 8 14.53 3.39 -30.36
C CYS A 8 14.34 2.59 -29.08
N ILE A 9 13.11 2.59 -28.53
CA ILE A 9 12.76 1.68 -27.46
C ILE A 9 12.44 0.35 -28.12
N ARG A 10 13.24 -0.65 -27.81
CA ARG A 10 13.06 -2.02 -28.31
C ARG A 10 11.82 -2.65 -27.67
N ASP A 11 11.21 -3.58 -28.39
CA ASP A 11 10.02 -4.32 -27.97
C ASP A 11 10.35 -5.47 -26.99
N SER A 12 11.45 -5.36 -26.26
CA SER A 12 11.98 -6.39 -25.35
C SER A 12 11.14 -6.58 -24.07
N SER A 13 10.13 -5.72 -23.83
CA SER A 13 9.17 -5.92 -22.71
C SER A 13 8.20 -7.09 -22.94
N MET A 14 8.20 -7.68 -24.14
CA MET A 14 7.27 -8.73 -24.53
C MET A 14 7.81 -10.13 -24.28
N GLU A 15 9.10 -10.28 -24.02
CA GLU A 15 9.76 -11.58 -23.77
C GLU A 15 10.64 -11.51 -22.51
N PRO A 16 10.73 -12.62 -21.73
CA PRO A 16 11.64 -12.71 -20.62
C PRO A 16 13.10 -12.61 -21.10
N GLY A 17 13.91 -11.81 -20.42
CA GLY A 17 15.31 -11.67 -20.80
C GLY A 17 16.07 -10.62 -19.99
N GLU A 18 17.38 -10.59 -20.17
CA GLU A 18 18.27 -9.63 -19.49
C GLU A 18 18.23 -8.24 -20.13
N GLU A 19 17.67 -8.11 -21.35
CA GLU A 19 17.58 -6.82 -22.03
C GLU A 19 16.59 -5.91 -21.29
N GLN A 20 17.05 -4.68 -21.02
CA GLN A 20 16.24 -3.64 -20.40
C GLN A 20 15.21 -3.10 -21.41
N PRO A 21 13.89 -3.29 -21.19
CA PRO A 21 12.86 -2.94 -22.18
C PRO A 21 12.47 -1.46 -22.15
N PHE A 22 13.14 -0.64 -21.36
CA PHE A 22 12.84 0.80 -21.16
C PHE A 22 14.12 1.62 -21.20
N SER A 23 13.95 2.92 -21.37
CA SER A 23 15.01 3.90 -21.20
C SER A 23 14.87 4.62 -19.87
N GLN A 24 16.00 4.95 -19.23
CA GLN A 24 16.02 5.69 -17.96
C GLN A 24 16.40 7.15 -18.17
N TYR A 25 15.74 8.01 -17.43
CA TYR A 25 15.97 9.45 -17.45
C TYR A 25 16.10 10.01 -16.05
N SER A 26 16.72 11.18 -15.98
CA SER A 26 16.71 12.04 -14.80
C SER A 26 16.01 13.34 -15.14
N ILE A 27 15.24 13.86 -14.20
CA ILE A 27 14.65 15.19 -14.26
C ILE A 27 15.15 16.03 -13.10
N GLN A 28 15.35 17.30 -13.37
CA GLN A 28 15.55 18.32 -12.35
C GLN A 28 14.39 19.29 -12.44
N VAL A 29 13.81 19.62 -11.29
CA VAL A 29 12.71 20.58 -11.17
C VAL A 29 13.19 21.75 -10.34
N ASP A 30 13.07 22.94 -10.90
CA ASP A 30 13.42 24.20 -10.26
C ASP A 30 12.17 25.11 -10.24
N ALA A 31 11.88 25.68 -9.08
CA ALA A 31 10.81 26.66 -8.93
C ALA A 31 11.22 27.76 -7.96
N GLU A 32 10.79 29.01 -8.22
CA GLU A 32 11.09 30.14 -7.36
C GLU A 32 10.52 29.95 -5.95
N GLY A 33 11.35 30.11 -4.94
CA GLY A 33 11.00 29.92 -3.53
C GLY A 33 11.08 28.47 -3.04
N PHE A 34 11.40 27.52 -3.92
CA PHE A 34 11.56 26.11 -3.59
C PHE A 34 12.99 25.63 -3.79
N ARG A 35 13.37 24.58 -3.08
CA ARG A 35 14.67 23.91 -3.29
C ARG A 35 14.63 23.10 -4.58
N PRO A 36 15.70 23.13 -5.39
CA PRO A 36 15.80 22.27 -6.56
C PRO A 36 15.62 20.80 -6.18
N PHE A 37 14.88 20.06 -6.99
CA PHE A 37 14.60 18.66 -6.74
C PHE A 37 15.00 17.80 -7.94
N THR A 38 15.69 16.69 -7.69
CA THR A 38 16.16 15.79 -8.75
C THR A 38 15.58 14.39 -8.56
N VAL A 39 15.05 13.82 -9.63
CA VAL A 39 14.67 12.40 -9.68
C VAL A 39 15.46 11.71 -10.77
N SER A 40 16.17 10.65 -10.43
CA SER A 40 16.95 9.81 -11.35
C SER A 40 16.37 8.41 -11.43
N GLY A 41 16.53 7.75 -12.57
CA GLY A 41 16.06 6.39 -12.79
C GLY A 41 14.61 6.28 -13.23
N ILE A 42 14.01 7.38 -13.71
CA ILE A 42 12.65 7.38 -14.27
C ILE A 42 12.61 6.52 -15.53
N GLU A 43 11.74 5.52 -15.53
CA GLU A 43 11.62 4.55 -16.62
C GLU A 43 10.55 4.97 -17.61
N LEU A 44 10.90 4.93 -18.90
CA LEU A 44 10.00 5.23 -20.00
C LEU A 44 9.90 4.04 -20.95
N PHE A 45 8.70 3.55 -21.18
CA PHE A 45 8.39 2.57 -22.23
C PHE A 45 7.86 3.26 -23.47
N SER A 46 8.02 2.60 -24.63
CA SER A 46 7.45 3.07 -25.90
C SER A 46 5.93 3.20 -25.79
N LYS A 47 5.40 4.35 -26.22
CA LYS A 47 3.95 4.62 -26.27
C LYS A 47 3.23 4.55 -24.91
N GLN A 48 3.97 4.55 -23.79
CA GLN A 48 3.41 4.61 -22.45
C GLN A 48 3.61 6.00 -21.84
N LEU A 49 2.56 6.56 -21.25
CA LEU A 49 2.66 7.78 -20.48
C LEU A 49 3.15 7.43 -19.09
N SER A 50 4.26 8.04 -18.70
CA SER A 50 4.85 7.91 -17.36
C SER A 50 4.56 9.17 -16.55
N LEU A 51 4.08 8.98 -15.34
CA LEU A 51 3.77 10.04 -14.38
C LEU A 51 4.81 10.03 -13.28
N GLN A 52 5.52 11.13 -13.12
CA GLN A 52 6.46 11.35 -12.02
C GLN A 52 5.94 12.45 -11.13
N GLU A 53 5.52 12.07 -9.94
CA GLU A 53 5.15 13.04 -8.92
C GLU A 53 6.41 13.59 -8.24
N VAL A 54 6.44 14.92 -8.05
CA VAL A 54 7.55 15.62 -7.39
C VAL A 54 6.96 16.53 -6.33
N ARG A 55 7.45 16.41 -5.11
CA ARG A 55 7.14 17.31 -4.01
C ARG A 55 8.38 18.13 -3.68
N MET A 56 8.26 19.43 -3.79
CA MET A 56 9.34 20.37 -3.50
C MET A 56 9.14 21.01 -2.13
N ASP A 57 10.22 21.14 -1.36
CA ASP A 57 10.24 21.87 -0.11
C ASP A 57 10.59 23.34 -0.35
N GLU A 58 9.97 24.25 0.40
CA GLU A 58 10.36 25.67 0.40
C GLU A 58 11.80 25.84 0.87
N VAL A 59 12.49 26.86 0.35
CA VAL A 59 13.92 27.13 0.69
C VAL A 59 14.13 27.21 2.19
N ASP A 60 13.18 27.80 2.91
CA ASP A 60 13.24 28.03 4.36
C ASP A 60 12.52 26.96 5.19
N ALA A 61 12.07 25.86 4.57
CA ALA A 61 11.38 24.77 5.28
C ALA A 61 12.30 24.14 6.35
N PRO A 62 11.83 23.97 7.59
CA PRO A 62 12.63 23.34 8.64
C PRO A 62 12.80 21.85 8.41
N GLY A 63 13.99 21.31 8.70
CA GLY A 63 14.29 19.88 8.61
C GLY A 63 15.42 19.56 7.63
N ASN A 64 15.61 18.26 7.40
CA ASN A 64 16.51 17.75 6.35
C ASN A 64 15.65 17.43 5.12
N PRO A 65 15.57 18.32 4.13
CA PRO A 65 14.78 18.09 2.93
C PRO A 65 15.38 16.96 2.11
N VAL A 66 14.52 16.17 1.49
CA VAL A 66 14.90 15.27 0.41
C VAL A 66 14.92 16.12 -0.85
N ASP A 67 16.09 16.29 -1.44
CA ASP A 67 16.30 17.05 -2.70
C ASP A 67 16.61 16.14 -3.89
N THR A 68 16.82 14.85 -3.62
CA THR A 68 17.16 13.86 -4.63
C THR A 68 16.53 12.52 -4.32
N ILE A 69 15.85 11.94 -5.32
CA ILE A 69 15.38 10.56 -5.33
C ILE A 69 16.15 9.80 -6.42
N VAL A 70 16.64 8.62 -6.08
CA VAL A 70 17.23 7.67 -7.02
C VAL A 70 16.37 6.43 -7.08
N ILE A 71 15.66 6.25 -8.18
CA ILE A 71 14.82 5.08 -8.44
C ILE A 71 15.73 3.95 -8.93
N PRO A 72 15.81 2.82 -8.23
CA PRO A 72 16.58 1.67 -8.70
C PRO A 72 15.97 1.10 -9.97
N VAL A 73 16.83 0.52 -10.82
CA VAL A 73 16.39 -0.16 -12.06
C VAL A 73 15.34 -1.21 -11.72
N ASN A 74 14.22 -1.15 -12.41
CA ASN A 74 13.18 -2.16 -12.31
C ASN A 74 13.36 -3.22 -13.39
N THR A 75 13.75 -4.41 -12.99
CA THR A 75 13.80 -5.55 -13.90
C THR A 75 12.89 -6.67 -13.40
N LEU A 76 12.15 -7.27 -14.32
CA LEU A 76 11.43 -8.53 -14.07
C LEU A 76 12.35 -9.74 -14.31
N TRP A 77 13.60 -9.49 -14.68
CA TRP A 77 14.65 -10.50 -14.88
C TRP A 77 15.79 -10.25 -13.91
N GLY A 78 15.58 -10.63 -12.64
CA GLY A 78 16.54 -10.39 -11.57
C GLY A 78 16.61 -11.55 -10.58
N ASP A 79 17.64 -11.56 -9.74
CA ASP A 79 17.80 -12.54 -8.66
C ASP A 79 17.00 -12.08 -7.44
N PHE A 80 15.68 -12.29 -7.50
CA PHE A 80 14.81 -12.04 -6.36
C PHE A 80 14.85 -13.22 -5.38
N PRO A 81 14.80 -12.97 -4.07
CA PRO A 81 14.68 -14.05 -3.11
C PRO A 81 13.36 -14.81 -3.32
N PRO A 82 13.37 -16.15 -3.17
CA PRO A 82 12.14 -16.91 -3.25
C PRO A 82 11.15 -16.42 -2.19
N LYS A 83 9.89 -16.28 -2.62
CA LYS A 83 8.82 -15.86 -1.71
C LYS A 83 8.55 -16.93 -0.66
N ILE A 84 8.39 -16.52 0.58
CA ILE A 84 8.02 -17.41 1.69
C ILE A 84 6.58 -17.85 1.48
N ALA A 85 6.37 -19.17 1.36
CA ALA A 85 5.04 -19.74 1.16
C ALA A 85 4.18 -19.58 2.41
N GLU A 86 2.96 -19.11 2.22
CA GLU A 86 1.96 -18.95 3.28
C GLU A 86 0.60 -19.51 2.83
N SER A 87 -0.26 -19.85 3.80
CA SER A 87 -1.64 -20.24 3.51
C SER A 87 -2.41 -19.09 2.88
N GLU A 88 -3.18 -19.37 1.82
CA GLU A 88 -4.00 -18.35 1.14
C GLU A 88 -5.11 -17.76 2.04
N ILE A 89 -5.61 -18.59 2.95
CA ILE A 89 -6.55 -18.19 4.00
C ILE A 89 -5.84 -18.39 5.34
N LYS A 90 -5.74 -17.33 6.11
CA LYS A 90 -5.06 -17.36 7.41
C LYS A 90 -6.02 -17.87 8.48
N PRO A 91 -5.67 -18.95 9.23
CA PRO A 91 -6.40 -19.34 10.44
C PRO A 91 -6.32 -18.22 11.49
N ILE A 92 -7.37 -18.06 12.28
CA ILE A 92 -7.42 -17.05 13.36
C ILE A 92 -6.24 -17.21 14.33
N SER A 93 -5.82 -18.45 14.59
CA SER A 93 -4.68 -18.77 15.45
C SER A 93 -3.33 -18.27 14.91
N GLU A 94 -3.19 -18.09 13.59
CA GLU A 94 -1.98 -17.56 12.97
C GLU A 94 -1.98 -16.03 12.90
N THR A 95 -3.16 -15.41 12.88
CA THR A 95 -3.31 -13.96 12.76
C THR A 95 -3.41 -13.25 14.12
N GLY A 96 -3.46 -14.01 15.21
CA GLY A 96 -3.69 -13.47 16.54
C GLY A 96 -5.16 -13.13 16.81
N GLU A 97 -5.41 -12.27 17.78
CA GLU A 97 -6.76 -11.99 18.28
C GLU A 97 -7.58 -11.07 17.35
N ILE A 98 -6.95 -10.38 16.41
CA ILE A 98 -7.59 -9.30 15.66
C ILE A 98 -7.59 -9.61 14.17
N VAL A 99 -8.78 -9.88 13.66
CA VAL A 99 -9.12 -9.94 12.24
C VAL A 99 -10.26 -8.96 12.01
N LEU A 100 -10.25 -8.18 10.96
CA LEU A 100 -11.35 -7.26 10.66
C LEU A 100 -12.66 -8.05 10.44
N SER A 101 -13.78 -7.50 10.87
CA SER A 101 -15.10 -8.16 10.72
C SER A 101 -15.59 -8.17 9.27
N ARG A 102 -15.05 -7.30 8.45
CA ARG A 102 -15.37 -7.13 7.03
C ARG A 102 -14.13 -6.64 6.27
N VAL A 103 -14.15 -6.78 4.96
CA VAL A 103 -13.08 -6.25 4.11
C VAL A 103 -13.23 -4.74 4.00
N VAL A 104 -12.18 -4.05 4.37
CA VAL A 104 -12.07 -2.59 4.31
C VAL A 104 -10.91 -2.26 3.41
N VAL A 105 -11.14 -1.42 2.40
CA VAL A 105 -10.05 -0.79 1.66
C VAL A 105 -9.55 0.37 2.50
N PRO A 106 -8.32 0.32 3.00
CA PRO A 106 -7.77 1.41 3.80
C PRO A 106 -7.51 2.63 2.93
N GLU A 107 -7.61 3.82 3.49
CA GLU A 107 -7.15 5.01 2.78
C GLU A 107 -5.63 5.01 2.62
N TYR A 108 -4.92 4.49 3.63
CA TYR A 108 -3.46 4.39 3.66
C TYR A 108 -3.00 3.02 4.12
N VAL A 109 -1.82 2.64 3.67
CA VAL A 109 -1.03 1.51 4.19
C VAL A 109 0.29 2.01 4.75
N VAL A 110 0.79 1.36 5.79
CA VAL A 110 2.13 1.62 6.32
C VAL A 110 3.07 0.59 5.71
N VAL A 111 3.99 1.06 4.88
CA VAL A 111 4.97 0.23 4.18
C VAL A 111 6.30 0.27 4.91
N HIS A 112 6.76 -0.86 5.39
CA HIS A 112 8.09 -1.03 5.95
C HIS A 112 9.09 -1.31 4.82
N ASP A 113 10.03 -0.40 4.59
CA ASP A 113 10.93 -0.45 3.43
C ASP A 113 12.12 -1.39 3.64
N GLY A 114 11.82 -2.65 3.85
CA GLY A 114 12.80 -3.71 4.10
C GLY A 114 12.14 -5.01 4.56
N PRO A 115 12.93 -6.03 4.92
CA PRO A 115 12.40 -7.23 5.55
C PRO A 115 11.87 -6.93 6.96
N PRO A 116 10.90 -7.71 7.49
CA PRO A 116 10.19 -7.37 8.72
C PRO A 116 11.07 -7.14 9.96
N ASN A 117 12.24 -7.76 10.00
CA ASN A 117 13.16 -7.69 11.13
C ASN A 117 14.21 -6.57 11.03
N ASP A 118 14.19 -5.77 9.97
CA ASP A 118 15.11 -4.66 9.80
C ASP A 118 14.62 -3.44 10.58
N THR A 119 15.11 -3.27 11.78
CA THR A 119 14.76 -2.14 12.66
C THR A 119 15.32 -0.79 12.19
N THR A 120 16.13 -0.76 11.14
CA THR A 120 16.70 0.46 10.55
C THR A 120 15.91 0.94 9.33
N ALA A 121 15.06 0.10 8.78
CA ALA A 121 14.21 0.42 7.64
C ALA A 121 13.17 1.49 8.00
N ARG A 122 12.84 2.31 7.01
CA ARG A 122 11.81 3.37 7.16
C ARG A 122 10.42 2.79 7.02
N ASP A 123 9.47 3.39 7.73
CA ASP A 123 8.04 3.17 7.53
C ASP A 123 7.48 4.35 6.73
N TYR A 124 6.90 4.04 5.54
CA TYR A 124 6.21 5.01 4.70
C TYR A 124 4.70 4.87 4.84
N TYR A 125 4.02 6.01 5.02
CA TYR A 125 2.55 6.08 5.00
C TYR A 125 2.10 6.45 3.60
N VAL A 126 1.56 5.47 2.87
CA VAL A 126 1.23 5.60 1.45
C VAL A 126 -0.27 5.43 1.27
N ARG A 127 -0.91 6.28 0.47
CA ARG A 127 -2.30 6.08 0.09
C ARG A 127 -2.46 4.72 -0.58
N TYR A 128 -3.51 4.00 -0.24
CA TYR A 128 -3.72 2.63 -0.75
C TYR A 128 -3.62 2.55 -2.28
N LYS A 129 -4.29 3.47 -3.00
CA LYS A 129 -4.24 3.48 -4.46
C LYS A 129 -2.84 3.74 -4.99
N ASP A 130 -2.12 4.68 -4.38
CA ASP A 130 -0.75 5.03 -4.77
C ASP A 130 0.21 3.87 -4.47
N TYR A 131 0.00 3.16 -3.37
CA TYR A 131 0.73 1.93 -3.07
C TYR A 131 0.50 0.85 -4.15
N ILE A 132 -0.74 0.58 -4.52
CA ILE A 132 -1.06 -0.42 -5.56
C ILE A 132 -0.47 -0.01 -6.91
N LYS A 133 -0.57 1.27 -7.29
CA LYS A 133 0.01 1.81 -8.52
C LYS A 133 1.54 1.65 -8.53
N ASN A 134 2.18 1.94 -7.40
CA ASN A 134 3.63 1.80 -7.23
C ASN A 134 4.08 0.35 -7.36
N VAL A 135 3.46 -0.56 -6.60
CA VAL A 135 3.77 -2.00 -6.67
C VAL A 135 3.56 -2.53 -8.08
N ALA A 136 2.42 -2.26 -8.71
CA ALA A 136 2.16 -2.72 -10.08
C ALA A 136 3.17 -2.15 -11.08
N SER A 137 3.53 -0.86 -10.96
CA SER A 137 4.57 -0.25 -11.81
C SER A 137 5.99 -0.79 -11.52
N SER A 138 6.19 -1.45 -10.37
CA SER A 138 7.46 -2.07 -9.97
C SER A 138 7.52 -3.57 -10.26
N GLU A 139 6.40 -4.24 -10.51
CA GLU A 139 6.34 -5.69 -10.62
C GLU A 139 5.85 -6.22 -11.96
N ILE A 140 5.23 -5.37 -12.81
CA ILE A 140 4.78 -5.76 -14.16
C ILE A 140 5.07 -4.67 -15.16
N TYR A 141 5.21 -5.03 -16.42
CA TYR A 141 5.43 -4.04 -17.48
C TYR A 141 4.11 -3.47 -17.99
N SER A 142 4.01 -2.16 -18.01
CA SER A 142 2.82 -1.41 -18.45
C SER A 142 2.43 -1.62 -19.92
N THR A 143 3.30 -2.25 -20.69
CA THR A 143 3.13 -2.62 -22.10
C THR A 143 2.39 -3.95 -22.29
N TRP A 144 2.18 -4.71 -21.24
CA TRP A 144 1.49 -6.01 -21.30
C TRP A 144 0.00 -5.88 -21.66
N PRO A 145 -0.65 -6.96 -22.15
CA PRO A 145 -2.09 -6.93 -22.45
C PRO A 145 -2.94 -6.46 -21.26
N ASP A 146 -4.02 -5.73 -21.54
CA ASP A 146 -4.92 -5.19 -20.51
C ASP A 146 -5.44 -6.28 -19.55
N ALA A 147 -5.84 -7.44 -20.08
CA ALA A 147 -6.27 -8.57 -19.26
C ALA A 147 -5.18 -9.08 -18.31
N THR A 148 -3.92 -9.08 -18.75
CA THR A 148 -2.76 -9.42 -17.92
C THR A 148 -2.54 -8.39 -16.82
N LEU A 149 -2.58 -7.09 -17.16
CA LEU A 149 -2.44 -6.01 -16.19
C LEU A 149 -3.53 -6.12 -15.12
N ARG A 150 -4.79 -6.27 -15.52
CA ARG A 150 -5.93 -6.42 -14.60
C ARG A 150 -5.79 -7.65 -13.70
N ALA A 151 -5.39 -8.80 -14.23
CA ALA A 151 -5.20 -10.02 -13.44
C ALA A 151 -4.10 -9.84 -12.37
N ASN A 152 -2.96 -9.28 -12.73
CA ASN A 152 -1.87 -9.02 -11.79
C ASN A 152 -2.25 -7.94 -10.75
N ILE A 153 -2.88 -6.85 -11.16
CA ILE A 153 -3.34 -5.79 -10.25
C ILE A 153 -4.36 -6.34 -9.24
N LEU A 154 -5.32 -7.18 -9.67
CA LEU A 154 -6.25 -7.86 -8.76
C LEU A 154 -5.54 -8.77 -7.77
N ALA A 155 -4.51 -9.50 -8.21
CA ALA A 155 -3.70 -10.30 -7.31
C ALA A 155 -2.94 -9.42 -6.30
N ILE A 156 -2.30 -8.33 -6.74
CA ILE A 156 -1.62 -7.35 -5.88
C ILE A 156 -2.59 -6.79 -4.82
N MET A 157 -3.78 -6.36 -5.24
CA MET A 157 -4.79 -5.80 -4.34
C MET A 157 -5.29 -6.83 -3.33
N SER A 158 -5.61 -8.05 -3.77
CA SER A 158 -6.09 -9.10 -2.88
C SER A 158 -5.04 -9.50 -1.84
N PHE A 159 -3.78 -9.59 -2.24
CA PHE A 159 -2.65 -9.81 -1.34
C PHE A 159 -2.58 -8.71 -0.27
N THR A 160 -2.59 -7.45 -0.70
CA THR A 160 -2.54 -6.29 0.20
C THR A 160 -3.71 -6.27 1.17
N LEU A 161 -4.94 -6.50 0.66
CA LEU A 161 -6.13 -6.54 1.50
C LEU A 161 -6.18 -7.74 2.44
N ASN A 162 -5.51 -8.86 2.12
CA ASN A 162 -5.32 -9.95 3.07
C ASN A 162 -4.45 -9.49 4.26
N ARG A 163 -3.34 -8.78 3.99
CA ARG A 163 -2.48 -8.22 5.05
C ARG A 163 -3.24 -7.24 5.95
N VAL A 164 -4.07 -6.39 5.36
CA VAL A 164 -4.94 -5.45 6.09
C VAL A 164 -5.99 -6.20 6.90
N TYR A 165 -6.74 -7.11 6.26
CA TYR A 165 -7.84 -7.83 6.88
C TYR A 165 -7.39 -8.67 8.08
N THR A 166 -6.25 -9.34 7.96
CA THR A 166 -5.68 -10.21 8.99
C THR A 166 -4.85 -9.49 10.02
N GLU A 167 -4.59 -8.19 9.83
CA GLU A 167 -3.66 -7.42 10.66
C GLU A 167 -2.31 -8.15 10.85
N TRP A 168 -1.84 -8.76 9.78
CA TRP A 168 -0.79 -9.79 9.79
C TRP A 168 0.47 -9.42 10.58
N TYR A 169 0.99 -8.23 10.32
CA TYR A 169 2.19 -7.74 11.00
C TYR A 169 1.87 -7.15 12.37
N ARG A 170 0.77 -6.43 12.49
CA ARG A 170 0.36 -5.79 13.75
C ARG A 170 0.02 -6.80 14.82
N ASN A 171 -0.60 -7.93 14.46
CA ASN A 171 -0.81 -9.05 15.39
C ASN A 171 0.48 -9.71 15.88
N LYS A 172 1.61 -9.45 15.18
CA LYS A 172 2.95 -9.90 15.57
C LYS A 172 3.76 -8.83 16.29
N GLY A 173 3.14 -7.70 16.63
CA GLY A 173 3.77 -6.60 17.37
C GLY A 173 4.51 -5.57 16.51
N TYR A 174 4.38 -5.62 15.20
CA TYR A 174 4.94 -4.61 14.30
C TYR A 174 4.01 -3.40 14.13
N SER A 175 4.58 -2.25 13.76
CA SER A 175 3.84 -0.99 13.56
C SER A 175 3.32 -0.79 12.13
N PHE A 176 3.73 -1.63 11.18
CA PHE A 176 3.43 -1.50 9.76
C PHE A 176 2.37 -2.49 9.26
N THR A 177 1.84 -2.23 8.06
CA THR A 177 0.82 -3.05 7.40
C THR A 177 1.43 -4.11 6.50
N ILE A 178 2.49 -3.74 5.77
CA ILE A 178 3.11 -4.55 4.70
C ILE A 178 4.58 -4.16 4.55
N THR A 179 5.39 -5.01 3.93
CA THR A 179 6.80 -4.74 3.67
C THR A 179 7.08 -4.52 2.19
N SER A 180 8.21 -3.87 1.86
CA SER A 180 8.73 -3.78 0.48
C SER A 180 9.54 -5.01 0.06
N SER A 181 9.71 -5.98 0.96
CA SER A 181 10.50 -7.19 0.69
C SER A 181 9.73 -8.22 -0.14
N THR A 182 10.23 -8.53 -1.32
CA THR A 182 9.63 -9.52 -2.24
C THR A 182 9.63 -10.95 -1.70
N ALA A 183 10.47 -11.26 -0.70
CA ALA A 183 10.43 -12.55 -0.02
C ALA A 183 9.18 -12.71 0.86
N TYR A 184 8.72 -11.63 1.44
CA TYR A 184 7.59 -11.61 2.37
C TYR A 184 6.32 -11.09 1.71
N ASP A 185 6.41 -9.95 1.01
CA ASP A 185 5.27 -9.24 0.45
C ASP A 185 5.50 -8.81 -1.00
N GLN A 186 5.55 -7.51 -1.28
CA GLN A 186 5.46 -6.93 -2.62
C GLN A 186 6.56 -5.89 -2.84
N LYS A 187 6.96 -5.71 -4.10
CA LYS A 187 8.00 -4.76 -4.44
C LYS A 187 7.45 -3.33 -4.46
N PHE A 188 7.57 -2.65 -3.34
CA PHE A 188 7.37 -1.22 -3.28
C PHE A 188 8.71 -0.50 -3.52
N THR A 189 8.71 0.60 -4.27
CA THR A 189 9.90 1.40 -4.54
C THR A 189 9.59 2.88 -4.30
N TYR A 190 10.19 3.47 -3.28
CA TYR A 190 9.97 4.90 -2.97
C TYR A 190 10.33 5.80 -4.16
N GLY A 191 9.44 6.73 -4.49
CA GLY A 191 9.62 7.69 -5.59
C GLY A 191 9.46 7.14 -7.00
N ARG A 192 8.99 5.89 -7.15
CA ARG A 192 8.74 5.25 -8.45
C ARG A 192 7.79 6.04 -9.31
N ASN A 193 8.15 6.25 -10.58
CA ASN A 193 7.21 6.76 -11.59
C ASN A 193 6.09 5.75 -11.88
N ILE A 194 4.90 6.24 -12.08
CA ILE A 194 3.69 5.45 -12.32
C ILE A 194 3.32 5.50 -13.79
N PHE A 195 2.86 4.39 -14.36
CA PHE A 195 2.38 4.34 -15.73
C PHE A 195 0.87 4.59 -15.79
N GLN A 196 0.43 5.44 -16.73
CA GLN A 196 -0.97 5.85 -16.84
C GLN A 196 -1.91 4.67 -17.01
N SER A 197 -1.56 3.68 -17.85
CA SER A 197 -2.36 2.46 -18.05
C SER A 197 -2.60 1.69 -16.75
N ILE A 198 -1.58 1.57 -15.90
CA ILE A 198 -1.68 0.96 -14.57
C ILE A 198 -2.54 1.84 -13.65
N SER A 199 -2.31 3.15 -13.66
CA SER A 199 -3.07 4.10 -12.85
C SER A 199 -4.57 4.03 -13.13
N ASP A 200 -4.95 3.99 -14.40
CA ASP A 200 -6.36 3.94 -14.83
C ASP A 200 -7.04 2.64 -14.36
N ILE A 201 -6.37 1.50 -14.52
CA ILE A 201 -6.88 0.20 -14.05
C ILE A 201 -7.07 0.20 -12.54
N VAL A 202 -6.09 0.70 -11.78
CA VAL A 202 -6.21 0.77 -10.31
C VAL A 202 -7.36 1.68 -9.91
N ASP A 203 -7.52 2.84 -10.54
CA ASP A 203 -8.60 3.78 -10.23
C ASP A 203 -9.99 3.21 -10.54
N GLU A 204 -10.09 2.35 -11.55
CA GLU A 204 -11.33 1.63 -11.90
C GLU A 204 -11.70 0.55 -10.88
N MET A 205 -10.71 -0.19 -10.35
CA MET A 205 -10.99 -1.44 -9.62
C MET A 205 -10.43 -1.49 -8.18
N PHE A 206 -9.98 -0.39 -7.59
CA PHE A 206 -9.29 -0.36 -6.29
C PHE A 206 -10.08 -0.96 -5.11
N GLN A 207 -11.38 -1.17 -5.25
CA GLN A 207 -12.22 -1.79 -4.23
C GLN A 207 -12.35 -3.32 -4.42
N ASN A 208 -11.82 -3.87 -5.52
CA ASN A 208 -11.97 -5.28 -5.83
C ASN A 208 -10.92 -6.14 -5.10
N PHE A 209 -11.32 -7.36 -4.78
CA PHE A 209 -10.45 -8.36 -4.19
C PHE A 209 -10.93 -9.77 -4.56
N LEU A 210 -10.07 -10.76 -4.35
CA LEU A 210 -10.36 -12.16 -4.62
C LEU A 210 -10.71 -12.87 -3.33
N SER A 211 -11.73 -13.75 -3.38
CA SER A 211 -12.15 -14.54 -2.23
C SER A 211 -12.56 -15.98 -2.61
N ARG A 212 -12.63 -16.85 -1.60
CA ARG A 212 -13.23 -18.17 -1.71
C ARG A 212 -14.71 -18.12 -1.34
N PRO A 213 -15.55 -19.08 -1.83
CA PRO A 213 -16.95 -19.17 -1.44
C PRO A 213 -17.10 -19.26 0.09
N ASN A 214 -18.01 -18.48 0.64
CA ASN A 214 -18.31 -18.45 2.08
C ASN A 214 -17.13 -18.06 2.98
N VAL A 215 -16.12 -17.41 2.44
CA VAL A 215 -14.97 -16.88 3.17
C VAL A 215 -14.91 -15.36 2.97
N SER A 216 -15.03 -14.60 4.06
CA SER A 216 -14.95 -13.14 4.00
C SER A 216 -13.53 -12.62 3.80
N GLN A 217 -12.53 -13.41 4.18
CA GLN A 217 -11.13 -13.03 4.08
C GLN A 217 -10.70 -12.95 2.62
N PRO A 218 -10.03 -11.87 2.16
CA PRO A 218 -9.35 -11.84 0.87
C PRO A 218 -8.32 -12.97 0.77
N ILE A 219 -8.20 -13.59 -0.39
CA ILE A 219 -7.16 -14.58 -0.65
C ILE A 219 -5.79 -13.91 -0.56
N LEU A 220 -4.84 -14.52 0.14
CA LEU A 220 -3.43 -14.16 0.00
C LEU A 220 -2.93 -14.69 -1.35
N THR A 221 -3.06 -13.87 -2.36
CA THR A 221 -2.70 -14.17 -3.75
C THR A 221 -1.19 -14.06 -3.95
N GLN A 222 -0.43 -15.06 -3.50
CA GLN A 222 1.01 -15.10 -3.78
C GLN A 222 1.26 -15.27 -5.28
N TYR A 223 2.35 -14.68 -5.76
CA TYR A 223 2.79 -14.72 -7.14
C TYR A 223 4.33 -14.63 -7.22
N CYS A 224 4.88 -14.94 -8.37
CA CYS A 224 6.31 -14.78 -8.69
C CYS A 224 6.50 -14.46 -10.17
N ASP A 225 7.73 -14.22 -10.62
CA ASP A 225 8.01 -13.99 -12.04
C ASP A 225 7.65 -15.20 -12.91
N GLY A 226 7.87 -16.41 -12.43
CA GLY A 226 7.57 -17.66 -13.11
C GLY A 226 8.64 -18.12 -14.09
N GLU A 227 9.74 -17.40 -14.22
CA GLU A 227 10.87 -17.71 -15.11
C GLU A 227 12.12 -18.08 -14.31
N ARG A 228 12.60 -17.18 -13.45
CA ARG A 228 13.76 -17.42 -12.59
C ARG A 228 13.38 -17.98 -11.23
N VAL A 229 12.17 -17.66 -10.75
CA VAL A 229 11.59 -18.20 -9.52
C VAL A 229 10.40 -19.09 -9.88
N THR A 230 10.42 -20.35 -9.46
CA THR A 230 9.31 -21.28 -9.68
C THR A 230 8.12 -20.93 -8.80
N CYS A 231 6.95 -20.80 -9.40
CA CYS A 231 5.69 -20.58 -8.70
C CYS A 231 4.98 -21.90 -8.44
N SER A 232 4.85 -22.30 -7.18
CA SER A 232 4.09 -23.50 -6.81
C SER A 232 2.63 -23.15 -6.58
N ASN A 233 1.76 -23.34 -7.57
CA ASN A 233 0.32 -23.03 -7.52
C ASN A 233 -0.01 -21.55 -7.27
N TRP A 234 0.88 -20.65 -7.67
CA TRP A 234 0.71 -19.20 -7.61
C TRP A 234 0.70 -18.61 -9.00
N LEU A 235 0.23 -17.38 -9.13
CA LEU A 235 0.27 -16.67 -10.40
C LEU A 235 1.74 -16.47 -10.84
N SER A 236 2.05 -16.91 -12.05
CA SER A 236 3.27 -16.56 -12.76
C SER A 236 3.02 -15.26 -13.52
N GLN A 237 3.81 -14.22 -13.29
CA GLN A 237 3.66 -12.93 -13.98
C GLN A 237 3.88 -13.10 -15.47
N TRP A 238 4.98 -13.71 -15.91
CA TRP A 238 5.23 -14.01 -17.32
C TRP A 238 4.22 -15.02 -17.91
N GLY A 239 3.82 -16.03 -17.12
CA GLY A 239 2.78 -16.97 -17.54
C GLY A 239 1.43 -16.28 -17.74
N SER A 240 1.07 -15.30 -16.91
CA SER A 240 -0.15 -14.50 -17.07
C SER A 240 -0.11 -13.63 -18.34
N LYS A 241 1.07 -13.10 -18.68
CA LYS A 241 1.31 -12.38 -19.93
C LYS A 241 1.11 -13.31 -21.13
N TYR A 242 1.66 -14.52 -21.11
CA TYR A 242 1.46 -15.51 -22.15
C TYR A 242 -0.02 -15.87 -22.38
N LEU A 243 -0.81 -16.02 -21.30
CA LEU A 243 -2.26 -16.23 -21.41
C LEU A 243 -2.98 -15.01 -21.96
N GLY A 244 -2.60 -13.81 -21.55
CA GLY A 244 -3.16 -12.56 -22.10
C GLY A 244 -2.90 -12.38 -23.60
N ASP A 245 -1.71 -12.77 -24.07
CA ASP A 245 -1.38 -12.78 -25.50
C ASP A 245 -2.26 -13.76 -26.31
N GLN A 246 -2.79 -14.79 -25.64
CA GLN A 246 -3.76 -15.74 -26.23
C GLN A 246 -5.21 -15.27 -26.06
N ASN A 247 -5.44 -14.02 -25.69
CA ASN A 247 -6.76 -13.41 -25.47
C ASN A 247 -7.57 -14.02 -24.31
N TYR A 248 -6.91 -14.56 -23.29
CA TYR A 248 -7.59 -14.91 -22.04
C TYR A 248 -8.02 -13.64 -21.31
N GLU A 249 -9.26 -13.66 -20.80
CA GLU A 249 -9.76 -12.60 -19.94
C GLU A 249 -9.08 -12.62 -18.54
N ALA A 250 -9.07 -11.49 -17.85
CA ALA A 250 -8.43 -11.39 -16.53
C ALA A 250 -8.94 -12.44 -15.53
N ILE A 251 -10.24 -12.72 -15.51
CA ILE A 251 -10.85 -13.74 -14.64
C ILE A 251 -10.40 -15.16 -15.01
N GLU A 252 -10.20 -15.43 -16.28
CA GLU A 252 -9.74 -16.74 -16.76
C GLU A 252 -8.27 -16.95 -16.38
N ILE A 253 -7.42 -15.92 -16.52
CA ILE A 253 -6.02 -15.91 -16.06
C ILE A 253 -5.96 -16.19 -14.55
N LEU A 254 -6.74 -15.48 -13.76
CA LEU A 254 -6.78 -15.66 -12.31
C LEU A 254 -7.24 -17.08 -11.92
N ARG A 255 -8.27 -17.60 -12.58
CA ARG A 255 -8.78 -18.97 -12.32
C ARG A 255 -7.81 -20.05 -12.75
N TYR A 256 -7.02 -19.81 -13.78
CA TYR A 256 -5.96 -20.74 -14.19
C TYR A 256 -4.98 -21.02 -13.05
N TYR A 257 -4.60 -19.97 -12.29
CA TYR A 257 -3.64 -20.08 -11.19
C TYR A 257 -4.27 -20.37 -9.83
N TYR A 258 -5.39 -19.73 -9.51
CA TYR A 258 -6.02 -19.84 -8.20
C TYR A 258 -7.23 -20.78 -8.16
N GLY A 259 -7.58 -21.41 -9.30
CA GLY A 259 -8.68 -22.37 -9.41
C GLY A 259 -10.06 -21.73 -9.63
N ASN A 260 -10.99 -22.55 -10.14
CA ASN A 260 -12.30 -22.12 -10.59
C ASN A 260 -13.26 -21.65 -9.47
N ASN A 261 -12.95 -21.98 -8.21
CA ASN A 261 -13.73 -21.57 -7.03
C ASN A 261 -13.25 -20.23 -6.43
N MET A 262 -12.66 -19.37 -7.26
CA MET A 262 -12.23 -18.03 -6.91
C MET A 262 -13.19 -17.01 -7.53
N TYR A 263 -13.54 -15.98 -6.76
CA TYR A 263 -14.49 -14.93 -7.12
C TYR A 263 -13.90 -13.56 -6.91
N ILE A 264 -14.27 -12.61 -7.77
CA ILE A 264 -13.98 -11.20 -7.59
C ILE A 264 -15.12 -10.59 -6.77
N ASN A 265 -14.78 -9.99 -5.66
CA ASN A 265 -15.70 -9.25 -4.79
C ASN A 265 -15.31 -7.78 -4.71
N THR A 266 -16.23 -6.97 -4.20
CA THR A 266 -16.01 -5.54 -3.98
C THR A 266 -16.14 -5.25 -2.49
N ALA A 267 -15.18 -4.52 -1.93
CA ALA A 267 -15.25 -4.08 -0.53
C ALA A 267 -16.36 -3.05 -0.35
N GLU A 268 -17.16 -3.22 0.70
CA GLU A 268 -18.28 -2.32 0.99
C GLU A 268 -17.84 -0.99 1.61
N GLU A 269 -16.62 -0.93 2.12
CA GLU A 269 -16.13 0.22 2.86
C GLU A 269 -14.73 0.64 2.40
N VAL A 270 -14.57 1.93 2.23
CA VAL A 270 -13.28 2.60 2.08
C VAL A 270 -13.09 3.48 3.32
N SER A 271 -12.07 3.22 4.12
CA SER A 271 -11.84 3.97 5.35
C SER A 271 -10.37 4.30 5.55
N GLY A 272 -10.10 5.17 6.51
CA GLY A 272 -8.77 5.60 6.89
C GLY A 272 -7.84 4.46 7.35
N ILE A 273 -6.65 4.78 7.80
CA ILE A 273 -5.65 3.77 8.20
C ILE A 273 -6.29 2.78 9.16
N PRO A 274 -6.25 1.48 8.87
CA PRO A 274 -6.64 0.48 9.83
C PRO A 274 -5.53 0.36 10.91
N ALA A 275 -5.52 1.30 11.84
CA ALA A 275 -4.99 0.98 13.14
C ALA A 275 -5.91 -0.09 13.69
N SER A 276 -5.39 -1.26 14.01
CA SER A 276 -6.22 -2.40 14.41
C SER A 276 -7.13 -2.02 15.59
N TRP A 277 -8.43 -1.84 15.28
CA TRP A 277 -9.42 -1.66 16.33
C TRP A 277 -9.47 -2.93 17.19
N PRO A 278 -9.38 -2.79 18.52
CA PRO A 278 -9.26 -3.95 19.42
C PRO A 278 -10.53 -4.83 19.49
N ARG A 279 -11.54 -4.60 18.63
CA ARG A 279 -12.85 -5.25 18.62
C ARG A 279 -13.69 -5.09 19.90
N VAL A 280 -13.19 -4.28 20.79
CA VAL A 280 -13.90 -3.85 22.00
C VAL A 280 -13.83 -2.35 22.07
N ASP A 281 -14.90 -1.75 22.52
CA ASP A 281 -14.93 -0.31 22.74
C ASP A 281 -13.97 0.06 23.89
N LEU A 282 -13.15 1.09 23.65
CA LEU A 282 -12.30 1.63 24.70
C LEU A 282 -13.04 2.72 25.47
N THR A 283 -13.08 2.58 26.78
CA THR A 283 -13.77 3.47 27.70
C THR A 283 -12.99 3.61 29.00
N ILE A 284 -13.49 4.40 29.94
CA ILE A 284 -12.87 4.55 31.26
C ILE A 284 -12.61 3.17 31.88
N GLY A 285 -11.36 2.94 32.28
CA GLY A 285 -10.88 1.68 32.83
C GLY A 285 -10.22 0.74 31.81
N SER A 286 -10.33 1.00 30.51
CA SER A 286 -9.54 0.28 29.50
C SER A 286 -8.05 0.60 29.67
N THR A 287 -7.19 -0.41 29.47
CA THR A 287 -5.74 -0.26 29.61
C THR A 287 -4.99 -1.03 28.52
N GLY A 288 -3.74 -0.66 28.27
CA GLY A 288 -2.85 -1.38 27.37
C GLY A 288 -2.38 -0.57 26.17
N GLU A 289 -1.69 -1.25 25.25
CA GLU A 289 -1.01 -0.62 24.13
C GLU A 289 -1.97 0.09 23.17
N LYS A 290 -3.17 -0.45 22.96
CA LYS A 290 -4.19 0.18 22.11
C LYS A 290 -4.72 1.50 22.68
N VAL A 291 -4.80 1.60 23.99
CA VAL A 291 -5.13 2.88 24.66
C VAL A 291 -3.99 3.86 24.47
N ARG A 292 -2.74 3.43 24.67
CA ARG A 292 -1.56 4.27 24.46
C ARG A 292 -1.49 4.80 23.03
N GLN A 293 -1.67 3.92 22.03
CA GLN A 293 -1.68 4.29 20.61
C GLN A 293 -2.67 5.44 20.35
N ILE A 294 -3.93 5.30 20.78
CA ILE A 294 -4.93 6.35 20.57
C ILE A 294 -4.59 7.63 21.31
N GLN A 295 -4.00 7.54 22.49
CA GLN A 295 -3.55 8.72 23.23
C GLN A 295 -2.43 9.44 22.49
N GLU A 296 -1.47 8.74 21.88
CA GLU A 296 -0.42 9.30 21.03
C GLU A 296 -1.00 9.99 19.80
N GLU A 297 -1.96 9.34 19.13
CA GLU A 297 -2.66 9.91 17.98
C GLU A 297 -3.44 11.19 18.35
N LEU A 298 -4.22 11.17 19.45
CA LEU A 298 -4.95 12.33 19.94
C LEU A 298 -4.00 13.48 20.37
N ALA A 299 -2.89 13.16 21.03
CA ALA A 299 -1.88 14.15 21.41
C ALA A 299 -1.23 14.80 20.18
N ARG A 300 -1.08 14.09 19.08
CA ARG A 300 -0.59 14.65 17.81
C ARG A 300 -1.67 15.51 17.14
N ILE A 301 -2.90 15.03 17.11
CA ILE A 301 -4.05 15.75 16.53
C ILE A 301 -4.29 17.07 17.27
N SER A 302 -4.18 17.09 18.61
CA SER A 302 -4.42 18.29 19.43
C SER A 302 -3.51 19.48 19.06
N ARG A 303 -2.32 19.22 18.50
CA ARG A 303 -1.42 20.29 18.01
C ARG A 303 -1.99 21.07 16.83
N SER A 304 -2.75 20.39 15.97
CA SER A 304 -3.41 20.98 14.80
C SER A 304 -4.84 21.42 15.10
N TYR A 305 -5.46 20.83 16.11
CA TYR A 305 -6.83 21.14 16.58
C TYR A 305 -6.80 21.48 18.06
N PRO A 306 -6.41 22.71 18.45
CA PRO A 306 -6.18 23.10 19.87
C PRO A 306 -7.42 23.02 20.77
N ALA A 307 -8.62 22.88 20.18
CA ALA A 307 -9.83 22.63 20.95
C ALA A 307 -9.84 21.26 21.63
N ILE A 308 -9.09 20.29 21.09
CA ILE A 308 -8.97 18.95 21.66
C ILE A 308 -7.92 18.95 22.75
N PRO A 309 -8.26 18.60 24.00
CA PRO A 309 -7.29 18.56 25.09
C PRO A 309 -6.14 17.59 24.78
N THR A 310 -4.92 18.00 25.11
CA THR A 310 -3.75 17.11 24.99
C THR A 310 -3.80 16.05 26.07
N VAL A 311 -3.61 14.79 25.69
CA VAL A 311 -3.55 13.66 26.63
C VAL A 311 -2.14 13.11 26.73
N THR A 312 -1.81 12.55 27.91
CA THR A 312 -0.54 11.84 28.13
C THR A 312 -0.70 10.39 27.67
N PRO A 313 0.21 9.85 26.84
CA PRO A 313 0.16 8.46 26.40
C PRO A 313 0.65 7.50 27.49
N ASP A 314 -0.18 7.26 28.49
CA ASP A 314 0.13 6.37 29.63
C ASP A 314 -0.45 4.96 29.49
N GLY A 315 -1.28 4.74 28.46
CA GLY A 315 -1.95 3.47 28.22
C GLY A 315 -3.12 3.21 29.17
N ILE A 316 -3.63 4.23 29.87
CA ILE A 316 -4.77 4.13 30.79
C ILE A 316 -5.89 5.05 30.30
N TYR A 317 -7.05 4.51 29.95
CA TYR A 317 -8.20 5.29 29.56
C TYR A 317 -8.86 5.93 30.80
N GLY A 318 -8.36 7.10 31.15
CA GLY A 318 -8.85 7.89 32.28
C GLY A 318 -9.82 9.00 31.87
N PRO A 319 -10.27 9.84 32.83
CA PRO A 319 -11.17 10.97 32.57
C PRO A 319 -10.61 11.97 31.55
N ALA A 320 -9.30 12.23 31.55
CA ALA A 320 -8.66 13.13 30.59
C ALA A 320 -8.73 12.58 29.15
N THR A 321 -8.52 11.28 28.96
CA THR A 321 -8.66 10.64 27.66
C THR A 321 -10.11 10.70 27.18
N ARG A 322 -11.07 10.45 28.07
CA ARG A 322 -12.50 10.56 27.75
C ARG A 322 -12.87 11.97 27.29
N GLU A 323 -12.45 13.00 28.02
CA GLU A 323 -12.72 14.40 27.66
C GLU A 323 -12.15 14.72 26.27
N ALA A 324 -10.92 14.32 25.98
CA ALA A 324 -10.30 14.52 24.66
C ALA A 324 -11.11 13.83 23.55
N VAL A 325 -11.59 12.61 23.80
CA VAL A 325 -12.43 11.86 22.86
C VAL A 325 -13.78 12.53 22.64
N GLU A 326 -14.43 13.00 23.69
CA GLU A 326 -15.71 13.75 23.58
C GLU A 326 -15.56 15.03 22.76
N VAL A 327 -14.47 15.78 22.96
CA VAL A 327 -14.18 16.97 22.16
C VAL A 327 -13.84 16.57 20.71
N PHE A 328 -13.01 15.55 20.51
CA PHE A 328 -12.72 15.02 19.19
C PHE A 328 -13.99 14.63 18.43
N GLN A 329 -14.87 13.86 19.05
CA GLN A 329 -16.14 13.45 18.46
C GLN A 329 -17.00 14.65 18.06
N ARG A 330 -17.04 15.69 18.90
CA ARG A 330 -17.78 16.93 18.60
C ARG A 330 -17.18 17.69 17.44
N VAL A 331 -15.87 17.83 17.37
CA VAL A 331 -15.15 18.55 16.31
C VAL A 331 -15.35 17.87 14.96
N PHE A 332 -15.37 16.54 14.93
CA PHE A 332 -15.49 15.77 13.69
C PHE A 332 -16.90 15.21 13.42
N GLY A 333 -17.92 15.69 14.11
CA GLY A 333 -19.32 15.37 13.83
C GLY A 333 -19.74 13.94 14.16
N LEU A 334 -19.03 13.28 15.08
CA LEU A 334 -19.40 11.96 15.58
C LEU A 334 -20.36 12.06 16.77
N PRO A 335 -21.11 10.98 17.10
CA PRO A 335 -21.87 10.91 18.36
C PRO A 335 -20.94 11.12 19.56
N VAL A 336 -21.25 12.09 20.41
CA VAL A 336 -20.44 12.45 21.57
C VAL A 336 -20.72 11.50 22.73
N THR A 337 -20.01 10.41 22.80
CA THR A 337 -20.17 9.35 23.79
C THR A 337 -19.03 9.27 24.77
N GLY A 338 -17.86 9.81 24.44
CA GLY A 338 -16.61 9.61 25.19
C GLY A 338 -16.14 8.15 25.17
N VAL A 339 -16.60 7.37 24.19
CA VAL A 339 -16.21 5.98 23.98
C VAL A 339 -15.54 5.89 22.63
N ILE A 340 -14.41 5.21 22.53
CA ILE A 340 -13.78 4.90 21.26
C ILE A 340 -14.37 3.59 20.76
N ASP A 341 -15.47 3.73 20.03
CA ASP A 341 -16.07 2.68 19.21
C ASP A 341 -15.33 2.53 17.88
N TYR A 342 -15.75 1.60 17.05
CA TYR A 342 -15.20 1.36 15.71
C TYR A 342 -15.10 2.63 14.87
N ARG A 343 -16.14 3.46 14.84
CA ARG A 343 -16.18 4.70 14.04
C ARG A 343 -15.20 5.74 14.56
N THR A 344 -15.17 5.91 15.88
CA THR A 344 -14.29 6.88 16.54
C THR A 344 -12.82 6.48 16.36
N TRP A 345 -12.50 5.18 16.48
CA TRP A 345 -11.17 4.65 16.24
C TRP A 345 -10.64 5.02 14.86
N TYR A 346 -11.40 4.67 13.80
CA TYR A 346 -10.95 4.94 12.44
C TYR A 346 -10.92 6.44 12.11
N LYS A 347 -11.82 7.24 12.68
CA LYS A 347 -11.78 8.69 12.49
C LYS A 347 -10.56 9.33 13.15
N ILE A 348 -10.13 8.85 14.31
CA ILE A 348 -8.89 9.30 14.96
C ILE A 348 -7.69 8.96 14.07
N SER A 349 -7.61 7.73 13.59
CA SER A 349 -6.52 7.30 12.70
C SER A 349 -6.48 8.10 11.39
N GLU A 350 -7.62 8.36 10.75
CA GLU A 350 -7.74 9.20 9.55
C GLU A 350 -7.19 10.61 9.80
N ILE A 351 -7.63 11.27 10.87
CA ILE A 351 -7.21 12.63 11.18
C ILE A 351 -5.74 12.68 11.61
N TYR A 352 -5.27 11.68 12.35
CA TYR A 352 -3.87 11.56 12.72
C TYR A 352 -2.95 11.58 11.50
N VAL A 353 -3.27 10.80 10.47
CA VAL A 353 -2.51 10.78 9.21
C VAL A 353 -2.52 12.13 8.54
N ALA A 354 -3.70 12.74 8.42
CA ALA A 354 -3.83 14.05 7.79
C ALA A 354 -2.98 15.13 8.46
N VAL A 355 -2.95 15.17 9.82
CA VAL A 355 -2.20 16.20 10.56
C VAL A 355 -0.72 15.87 10.76
N SER A 356 -0.36 14.60 10.66
CA SER A 356 1.02 14.17 10.84
C SER A 356 1.85 14.42 9.59
N ARG A 357 1.22 14.71 8.44
CA ARG A 357 1.86 14.82 7.12
C ARG A 357 2.78 13.63 6.80
N ILE A 358 2.44 12.48 7.35
CA ILE A 358 3.22 11.24 7.22
C ILE A 358 2.87 10.55 5.91
N ALA A 359 1.73 10.91 5.28
CA ALA A 359 1.41 10.48 3.94
C ALA A 359 2.38 11.16 2.97
N GLU A 360 3.45 10.47 2.65
CA GLU A 360 4.33 10.88 1.57
C GLU A 360 3.64 10.48 0.27
N LEU A 361 3.51 11.44 -0.62
CA LEU A 361 3.12 11.18 -2.01
C LEU A 361 4.25 10.38 -2.64
N VAL A 362 3.93 9.23 -3.17
CA VAL A 362 4.89 8.32 -3.81
C VAL A 362 4.66 8.32 -5.31
#